data_83b3ec15188488e8b170a39dbf7eeba8
#
_entry.id   83b3ec15188488e8b170a39dbf7eeba8
#
_cell.length_a   1.000
_cell.length_b   1.000
_cell.length_c   1.000
_cell.angle_alpha   90.00
_cell.angle_beta   90.00
_cell.angle_gamma   90.00
#
_symmetry.space_group_name_H-M   'P 1'
#
loop_
_entity.id
_entity.type
_entity.pdbx_description
1 polymer ?
#
loop_
_entity_poly.entity_id
_entity_poly.type
_entity_poly.pdbx_seq_one_letter_code
_entity_poly.pdbx_strand_id
1 'polypeptide(L)'
;MFATISALRDISRRCLAAEPLTPEQSQLLAVSLTRFIQRDCPSLEAALGLRFPRGGVPWWREEAIRKRNAALRDLAAQFCDGHAVSAQAHRIWLLTSRYAASTWRFDRERTAMPDAYAGTEKQYVWIAFRSGAPMPVCERHLRTILGR
;
A
#
# COMPACT_ATOMS: atom_id res chain seq x y z
N MET A 1 8.43 4.44 12.22
CA MET A 1 7.19 3.70 11.92
C MET A 1 7.33 2.75 10.72
N PHE A 2 7.63 3.22 9.49
CA PHE A 2 7.73 2.32 8.30
C PHE A 2 8.86 1.30 8.39
N ALA A 3 10.02 1.67 8.93
CA ALA A 3 11.10 0.73 9.19
C ALA A 3 10.66 -0.41 10.12
N THR A 4 9.89 -0.09 11.17
CA THR A 4 9.34 -1.09 12.10
C THR A 4 8.37 -2.03 11.39
N ILE A 5 7.48 -1.51 10.53
CA ILE A 5 6.52 -2.33 9.76
C ILE A 5 7.25 -3.26 8.80
N SER A 6 8.28 -2.77 8.11
CA SER A 6 9.11 -3.59 7.22
C SER A 6 9.81 -4.71 7.99
N ALA A 7 10.37 -4.39 9.17
CA ALA A 7 10.99 -5.38 10.05
C ALA A 7 9.99 -6.45 10.51
N LEU A 8 8.77 -6.05 10.90
CA LEU A 8 7.73 -6.99 11.32
C LEU A 8 7.27 -7.92 10.19
N ARG A 9 7.21 -7.42 8.95
CA ARG A 9 6.91 -8.28 7.79
C ARG A 9 8.00 -9.29 7.51
N ASP A 10 9.26 -8.86 7.59
CA ASP A 10 10.38 -9.78 7.42
C ASP A 10 10.43 -10.83 8.54
N ILE A 11 10.18 -10.42 9.78
CA ILE A 11 10.02 -11.34 10.92
C ILE A 11 8.92 -12.36 10.62
N SER A 12 7.74 -11.90 10.23
CA SER A 12 6.61 -12.79 9.90
C SER A 12 6.96 -13.78 8.79
N ARG A 13 7.59 -13.31 7.71
CA ARG A 13 8.05 -14.16 6.62
C ARG A 13 9.06 -15.22 7.09
N ARG A 14 10.06 -14.79 7.87
CA ARG A 14 11.08 -15.71 8.41
C ARG A 14 10.47 -16.75 9.32
N CYS A 15 9.59 -16.35 10.25
CA CYS A 15 8.90 -17.28 11.12
C CYS A 15 8.08 -18.32 10.34
N LEU A 16 7.36 -17.89 9.29
CA LEU A 16 6.58 -18.82 8.45
C LEU A 16 7.47 -19.78 7.66
N ALA A 17 8.67 -19.34 7.27
CA ALA A 17 9.67 -20.16 6.57
C ALA A 17 10.57 -20.96 7.51
N ALA A 18 10.36 -20.88 8.83
CA ALA A 18 11.25 -21.46 9.86
C ALA A 18 12.73 -20.99 9.73
N GLU A 19 12.93 -19.78 9.21
CA GLU A 19 14.24 -19.14 9.13
C GLU A 19 14.59 -18.44 10.47
N PRO A 20 15.87 -18.40 10.86
CA PRO A 20 16.29 -17.70 12.08
C PRO A 20 16.08 -16.18 11.93
N LEU A 21 15.66 -15.54 13.02
CA LEU A 21 15.57 -14.07 13.10
C LEU A 21 16.98 -13.47 13.24
N THR A 22 17.14 -12.25 12.74
CA THR A 22 18.37 -11.49 13.02
C THR A 22 18.41 -11.06 14.49
N PRO A 23 19.60 -10.77 15.05
CA PRO A 23 19.70 -10.26 16.43
C PRO A 23 18.84 -9.03 16.69
N GLU A 24 18.78 -8.09 15.74
CA GLU A 24 17.98 -6.87 15.84
C GLU A 24 16.48 -7.18 15.84
N GLN A 25 16.06 -8.14 15.02
CA GLN A 25 14.66 -8.60 14.97
C GLN A 25 14.26 -9.29 16.28
N SER A 26 15.12 -10.14 16.79
CA SER A 26 14.91 -10.82 18.07
C SER A 26 14.83 -9.81 19.22
N GLN A 27 15.71 -8.82 19.23
CA GLN A 27 15.72 -7.76 20.23
C GLN A 27 14.45 -6.89 20.14
N LEU A 28 14.02 -6.51 18.93
CA LEU A 28 12.78 -5.74 18.73
C LEU A 28 11.58 -6.48 19.35
N LEU A 29 11.44 -7.77 19.07
CA LEU A 29 10.35 -8.57 19.61
C LEU A 29 10.47 -8.72 21.13
N ALA A 30 11.65 -9.09 21.64
CA ALA A 30 11.87 -9.29 23.07
C ALA A 30 11.54 -8.04 23.88
N VAL A 31 12.08 -6.88 23.47
CA VAL A 31 11.82 -5.60 24.16
C VAL A 31 10.35 -5.22 24.09
N SER A 32 9.72 -5.34 22.92
CA SER A 32 8.32 -4.95 22.75
C SER A 32 7.37 -5.87 23.53
N LEU A 33 7.59 -7.17 23.51
CA LEU A 33 6.79 -8.13 24.26
C LEU A 33 6.98 -7.97 25.77
N THR A 34 8.22 -7.78 26.24
CA THR A 34 8.50 -7.52 27.65
C THR A 34 7.77 -6.29 28.16
N ARG A 35 7.87 -5.15 27.46
CA ARG A 35 7.17 -3.92 27.82
C ARG A 35 5.66 -4.09 27.85
N PHE A 36 5.11 -4.86 26.91
CA PHE A 36 3.67 -5.14 26.87
C PHE A 36 3.23 -6.04 28.05
N ILE A 37 3.99 -7.13 28.32
CA ILE A 37 3.69 -8.08 29.39
C ILE A 37 3.80 -7.39 30.76
N GLN A 38 4.82 -6.55 30.96
CA GLN A 38 5.03 -5.79 32.19
C GLN A 38 4.06 -4.63 32.36
N ARG A 39 3.20 -4.37 31.37
CA ARG A 39 2.24 -3.24 31.34
C ARG A 39 2.89 -1.85 31.38
N ASP A 40 4.13 -1.74 30.94
CA ASP A 40 4.83 -0.45 30.77
C ASP A 40 4.27 0.39 29.60
N CYS A 41 3.37 -0.20 28.81
CA CYS A 41 2.69 0.47 27.71
C CYS A 41 1.25 -0.05 27.56
N PRO A 42 0.33 0.79 27.04
CA PRO A 42 -1.10 0.47 27.01
C PRO A 42 -1.50 -0.62 26.00
N SER A 43 -0.64 -0.91 25.00
CA SER A 43 -0.92 -1.89 23.96
C SER A 43 0.37 -2.39 23.30
N LEU A 44 0.30 -3.54 22.65
CA LEU A 44 1.42 -4.07 21.85
C LEU A 44 1.79 -3.13 20.69
N GLU A 45 0.81 -2.47 20.10
CA GLU A 45 1.02 -1.44 19.08
C GLU A 45 1.89 -0.28 19.61
N ALA A 46 1.63 0.17 20.85
CA ALA A 46 2.45 1.19 21.51
C ALA A 46 3.86 0.66 21.81
N ALA A 47 3.98 -0.59 22.25
CA ALA A 47 5.27 -1.24 22.53
C ALA A 47 6.14 -1.34 21.28
N LEU A 48 5.55 -1.63 20.13
CA LEU A 48 6.19 -1.71 18.82
C LEU A 48 6.44 -0.34 18.16
N GLY A 49 6.01 0.76 18.78
CA GLY A 49 6.16 2.10 18.21
C GLY A 49 5.29 2.37 16.97
N LEU A 50 4.19 1.63 16.84
CA LEU A 50 3.23 1.75 15.71
C LEU A 50 2.07 2.70 16.01
N ARG A 51 1.98 3.21 17.25
CA ARG A 51 0.93 4.13 17.65
C ARG A 51 1.08 5.47 16.93
N PHE A 52 -0.01 5.96 16.37
CA PHE A 52 -0.06 7.28 15.75
C PHE A 52 -0.75 8.29 16.67
N PRO A 53 -0.42 9.59 16.57
CA PRO A 53 -1.01 10.62 17.39
C PRO A 53 -2.52 10.79 17.11
N ARG A 54 -3.25 11.35 18.06
CA ARG A 54 -4.67 11.68 17.86
C ARG A 54 -4.83 12.57 16.61
N GLY A 55 -5.75 12.21 15.71
CA GLY A 55 -5.96 12.89 14.45
C GLY A 55 -4.96 12.52 13.33
N GLY A 56 -3.97 11.68 13.62
CA GLY A 56 -3.05 11.18 12.62
C GLY A 56 -3.69 10.13 11.71
N VAL A 57 -3.11 9.96 10.52
CA VAL A 57 -3.52 8.89 9.60
C VAL A 57 -2.90 7.58 10.04
N PRO A 58 -3.69 6.48 10.20
CA PRO A 58 -3.14 5.18 10.51
C PRO A 58 -2.12 4.72 9.47
N TRP A 59 -1.05 4.07 9.91
CA TRP A 59 0.05 3.65 9.03
C TRP A 59 -0.41 2.75 7.87
N TRP A 60 -1.40 1.89 8.09
CA TRP A 60 -1.96 1.02 7.04
C TRP A 60 -2.69 1.82 5.95
N ARG A 61 -3.33 2.95 6.33
CA ARG A 61 -3.99 3.85 5.40
C ARG A 61 -2.96 4.64 4.58
N GLU A 62 -1.90 5.12 5.23
CA GLU A 62 -0.79 5.78 4.52
C GLU A 62 -0.11 4.82 3.55
N GLU A 63 0.10 3.58 3.96
CA GLU A 63 0.68 2.57 3.10
C GLU A 63 -0.21 2.22 1.92
N ALA A 64 -1.51 2.05 2.16
CA ALA A 64 -2.49 1.86 1.09
C ALA A 64 -2.46 3.00 0.07
N ILE A 65 -2.41 4.25 0.54
CA ILE A 65 -2.28 5.44 -0.30
C ILE A 65 -0.97 5.41 -1.11
N ARG A 66 0.16 5.05 -0.48
CA ARG A 66 1.44 4.94 -1.18
C ARG A 66 1.42 3.89 -2.28
N LYS A 67 0.89 2.70 -1.98
CA LYS A 67 0.76 1.61 -2.96
C LYS A 67 -0.11 2.04 -4.14
N ARG A 68 -1.26 2.65 -3.88
CA ARG A 68 -2.12 3.21 -4.93
C ARG A 68 -1.37 4.23 -5.77
N ASN A 69 -0.73 5.21 -5.13
CA ASN A 69 -0.04 6.29 -5.84
C ASN A 69 1.14 5.76 -6.66
N ALA A 70 1.90 4.79 -6.15
CA ALA A 70 2.97 4.13 -6.90
C ALA A 70 2.41 3.45 -8.15
N ALA A 71 1.38 2.62 -8.03
CA ALA A 71 0.76 1.95 -9.17
C ALA A 71 0.24 2.94 -10.24
N LEU A 72 -0.34 4.08 -9.81
CA LEU A 72 -0.81 5.10 -10.76
C LEU A 72 0.34 5.83 -11.47
N ARG A 73 1.48 6.05 -10.80
CA ARG A 73 2.68 6.61 -11.43
C ARG A 73 3.32 5.62 -12.40
N ASP A 74 3.40 4.35 -12.03
CA ASP A 74 3.94 3.29 -12.90
C ASP A 74 3.07 3.14 -14.15
N LEU A 75 1.74 3.21 -14.00
CA LEU A 75 0.81 3.25 -15.13
C LEU A 75 1.09 4.44 -16.05
N ALA A 76 1.27 5.64 -15.49
CA ALA A 76 1.59 6.82 -16.27
C ALA A 76 2.93 6.68 -17.00
N ALA A 77 3.97 6.23 -16.30
CA ALA A 77 5.31 6.08 -16.86
C ALA A 77 5.36 5.05 -18.00
N GLN A 78 4.61 3.95 -17.89
CA GLN A 78 4.68 2.89 -18.89
C GLN A 78 3.73 3.08 -20.08
N PHE A 79 2.57 3.69 -19.88
CA PHE A 79 1.53 3.76 -20.93
C PHE A 79 1.13 5.18 -21.35
N CYS A 80 1.63 6.20 -20.66
CA CYS A 80 1.33 7.58 -20.96
C CYS A 80 2.60 8.43 -21.11
N ASP A 81 3.77 7.81 -21.31
CA ASP A 81 5.03 8.52 -21.46
C ASP A 81 4.98 9.51 -22.64
N GLY A 82 5.68 10.64 -22.50
CA GLY A 82 5.69 11.70 -23.49
C GLY A 82 4.45 12.60 -23.53
N HIS A 83 3.41 12.32 -22.75
CA HIS A 83 2.21 13.17 -22.66
C HIS A 83 2.31 14.15 -21.49
N ALA A 84 1.69 15.33 -21.64
CA ALA A 84 1.56 16.29 -20.55
C ALA A 84 0.82 15.64 -19.35
N VAL A 85 1.17 16.03 -18.12
CA VAL A 85 0.58 15.48 -16.88
C VAL A 85 -0.95 15.59 -16.86
N SER A 86 -1.51 16.64 -17.46
CA SER A 86 -2.97 16.80 -17.59
C SER A 86 -3.60 15.72 -18.47
N ALA A 87 -2.98 15.38 -19.60
CA ALA A 87 -3.45 14.34 -20.50
C ALA A 87 -3.30 12.95 -19.86
N GLN A 88 -2.19 12.70 -19.18
CA GLN A 88 -1.99 11.47 -18.40
C GLN A 88 -3.08 11.32 -17.33
N ALA A 89 -3.35 12.35 -16.56
CA ALA A 89 -4.37 12.34 -15.51
C ALA A 89 -5.78 12.09 -16.08
N HIS A 90 -6.13 12.71 -17.19
CA HIS A 90 -7.41 12.48 -17.88
C HIS A 90 -7.55 11.02 -18.33
N ARG A 91 -6.52 10.48 -18.99
CA ARG A 91 -6.53 9.08 -19.46
C ARG A 91 -6.67 8.10 -18.29
N ILE A 92 -5.90 8.29 -17.22
CA ILE A 92 -5.94 7.44 -16.04
C ILE A 92 -7.30 7.54 -15.33
N TRP A 93 -7.86 8.73 -15.25
CA TRP A 93 -9.20 8.93 -14.70
C TRP A 93 -10.26 8.16 -15.47
N LEU A 94 -10.23 8.20 -16.81
CA LEU A 94 -11.16 7.41 -17.65
C LEU A 94 -10.99 5.90 -17.43
N LEU A 95 -9.75 5.41 -17.40
CA LEU A 95 -9.45 3.98 -17.16
C LEU A 95 -9.96 3.52 -15.80
N THR A 96 -9.64 4.26 -14.74
CA THR A 96 -10.02 3.90 -13.37
C THR A 96 -11.52 3.99 -13.16
N SER A 97 -12.20 5.00 -13.75
CA SER A 97 -13.64 5.15 -13.67
C SER A 97 -14.38 4.00 -14.39
N ARG A 98 -13.94 3.62 -15.58
CA ARG A 98 -14.51 2.47 -16.31
C ARG A 98 -14.29 1.16 -15.54
N TYR A 99 -13.09 0.96 -15.01
CA TYR A 99 -12.77 -0.22 -14.24
C TYR A 99 -13.63 -0.32 -12.97
N ALA A 100 -13.80 0.78 -12.25
CA ALA A 100 -14.67 0.85 -11.07
C ALA A 100 -16.12 0.49 -11.39
N ALA A 101 -16.64 1.01 -12.51
CA ALA A 101 -18.03 0.81 -12.90
C ALA A 101 -18.35 -0.60 -13.43
N SER A 102 -17.37 -1.31 -13.96
CA SER A 102 -17.61 -2.59 -14.65
C SER A 102 -16.89 -3.76 -14.00
N THR A 103 -15.58 -3.75 -14.02
CA THR A 103 -14.74 -4.94 -13.76
C THR A 103 -14.47 -5.13 -12.27
N TRP A 104 -14.31 -4.03 -11.52
CA TRP A 104 -13.89 -4.10 -10.11
C TRP A 104 -14.86 -4.89 -9.23
N ARG A 105 -16.15 -4.86 -9.50
CA ARG A 105 -17.15 -5.66 -8.75
C ARG A 105 -16.85 -7.16 -8.74
N PHE A 106 -16.19 -7.67 -9.78
CA PHE A 106 -15.79 -9.07 -9.89
C PHE A 106 -14.37 -9.28 -9.36
N ASP A 107 -13.47 -8.34 -9.64
CA ASP A 107 -12.05 -8.47 -9.30
C ASP A 107 -11.78 -8.25 -7.81
N ARG A 108 -12.61 -7.53 -7.10
CA ARG A 108 -12.46 -7.31 -5.65
C ARG A 108 -12.51 -8.59 -4.82
N GLU A 109 -13.23 -9.61 -5.31
CA GLU A 109 -13.38 -10.91 -4.65
C GLU A 109 -12.22 -11.87 -4.96
N ARG A 110 -11.35 -11.53 -5.92
CA ARG A 110 -10.21 -12.37 -6.28
C ARG A 110 -9.09 -12.23 -5.28
N THR A 111 -8.43 -13.33 -4.96
CA THR A 111 -7.24 -13.35 -4.08
C THR A 111 -5.96 -12.97 -4.82
N ALA A 112 -5.91 -13.23 -6.13
CA ALA A 112 -4.77 -12.94 -7.01
C ALA A 112 -5.20 -12.17 -8.26
N MET A 113 -4.24 -11.45 -8.85
CA MET A 113 -4.43 -10.77 -10.11
C MET A 113 -4.64 -11.78 -11.24
N PRO A 114 -5.61 -11.56 -12.15
CA PRO A 114 -5.73 -12.39 -13.36
C PRO A 114 -4.46 -12.33 -14.21
N ASP A 115 -3.99 -13.49 -14.70
CA ASP A 115 -2.77 -13.58 -15.53
C ASP A 115 -2.87 -12.72 -16.81
N ALA A 116 -4.08 -12.59 -17.36
CA ALA A 116 -4.34 -11.75 -18.53
C ALA A 116 -4.08 -10.25 -18.33
N TYR A 117 -3.89 -9.80 -17.08
CA TYR A 117 -3.58 -8.39 -16.77
C TYR A 117 -2.09 -8.11 -16.79
N ALA A 118 -1.24 -9.14 -16.68
CA ALA A 118 0.21 -8.99 -16.65
C ALA A 118 0.73 -8.21 -17.85
N GLY A 119 1.53 -7.18 -17.62
CA GLY A 119 2.08 -6.30 -18.65
C GLY A 119 1.08 -5.35 -19.32
N THR A 120 -0.15 -5.25 -18.85
CA THR A 120 -1.18 -4.34 -19.40
C THR A 120 -1.51 -3.21 -18.43
N GLU A 121 -2.22 -2.16 -18.93
CA GLU A 121 -2.74 -1.08 -18.08
C GLU A 121 -3.60 -1.61 -16.92
N LYS A 122 -4.33 -2.71 -17.14
CA LYS A 122 -5.18 -3.33 -16.12
C LYS A 122 -4.41 -3.86 -14.90
N GLN A 123 -3.17 -4.27 -15.09
CA GLN A 123 -2.29 -4.68 -13.99
C GLN A 123 -2.17 -3.58 -12.94
N TYR A 124 -1.83 -2.38 -13.39
CA TYR A 124 -1.60 -1.23 -12.48
C TYR A 124 -2.89 -0.69 -11.90
N VAL A 125 -3.97 -0.69 -12.67
CA VAL A 125 -5.30 -0.35 -12.17
C VAL A 125 -5.72 -1.33 -11.08
N TRP A 126 -5.57 -2.64 -11.30
CA TRP A 126 -5.86 -3.68 -10.31
C TRP A 126 -5.04 -3.48 -9.02
N ILE A 127 -3.73 -3.24 -9.14
CA ILE A 127 -2.85 -2.98 -7.99
C ILE A 127 -3.32 -1.74 -7.22
N ALA A 128 -3.68 -0.67 -7.92
CA ALA A 128 -4.17 0.56 -7.30
C ALA A 128 -5.47 0.31 -6.50
N PHE A 129 -6.43 -0.41 -7.06
CA PHE A 129 -7.69 -0.75 -6.38
C PHE A 129 -7.48 -1.73 -5.22
N ARG A 130 -6.61 -2.73 -5.38
CA ARG A 130 -6.26 -3.71 -4.33
C ARG A 130 -5.47 -3.11 -3.16
N SER A 131 -4.93 -1.91 -3.32
CA SER A 131 -4.27 -1.21 -2.20
C SER A 131 -5.18 -0.96 -1.00
N GLY A 132 -6.49 -0.92 -1.21
CA GLY A 132 -7.49 -0.57 -0.19
C GLY A 132 -7.64 0.94 0.04
N ALA A 133 -6.86 1.79 -0.65
CA ALA A 133 -7.03 3.24 -0.58
C ALA A 133 -8.18 3.70 -1.49
N PRO A 134 -8.95 4.73 -1.07
CA PRO A 134 -9.94 5.35 -1.95
C PRO A 134 -9.28 5.85 -3.24
N MET A 135 -9.89 5.58 -4.38
CA MET A 135 -9.39 6.08 -5.66
C MET A 135 -9.59 7.60 -5.78
N PRO A 136 -8.71 8.30 -6.52
CA PRO A 136 -8.88 9.73 -6.78
C PRO A 136 -10.20 10.00 -7.50
N VAL A 137 -11.00 10.89 -6.93
CA VAL A 137 -12.36 11.19 -7.43
C VAL A 137 -12.38 12.19 -8.61
N CYS A 138 -11.24 12.83 -8.91
CA CYS A 138 -11.14 13.81 -10.00
C CYS A 138 -9.71 13.87 -10.57
N GLU A 139 -9.62 14.40 -11.79
CA GLU A 139 -8.34 14.58 -12.50
C GLU A 139 -7.36 15.51 -11.78
N ARG A 140 -7.85 16.51 -11.05
CA ARG A 140 -6.99 17.42 -10.27
C ARG A 140 -6.17 16.65 -9.23
N HIS A 141 -6.79 15.72 -8.53
CA HIS A 141 -6.10 14.89 -7.56
C HIS A 141 -5.07 13.96 -8.24
N LEU A 142 -5.43 13.40 -9.41
CA LEU A 142 -4.48 12.60 -10.21
C LEU A 142 -3.27 13.44 -10.64
N ARG A 143 -3.47 14.66 -11.12
CA ARG A 143 -2.35 15.57 -11.47
C ARG A 143 -1.41 15.79 -10.28
N THR A 144 -1.94 15.94 -9.08
CA THR A 144 -1.13 16.06 -7.86
C THR A 144 -0.33 14.80 -7.57
N ILE A 145 -0.87 13.61 -7.85
CA ILE A 145 -0.18 12.33 -7.65
C ILE A 145 0.92 12.13 -8.69
N LEU A 146 0.67 12.47 -9.95
CA LEU A 146 1.57 12.25 -11.08
C LEU A 146 2.70 13.30 -11.16
N GLY A 147 2.45 14.50 -10.69
CA GLY A 147 3.42 15.61 -10.72
C GLY A 147 4.44 15.64 -9.56
N ARG A 148 4.48 14.59 -8.72
CA ARG A 148 5.39 14.49 -7.58
C ARG A 148 6.52 13.52 -7.82
#